data_798892eef0e1b08348c2650436b8ae67
#
_entry.id   798892eef0e1b08348c2650436b8ae67
#
_cell.length_a   1.000
_cell.length_b   1.000
_cell.length_c   1.000
_cell.angle_alpha   90.00
_cell.angle_beta   90.00
_cell.angle_gamma   90.00
#
_symmetry.space_group_name_H-M   'P 1'
#
loop_
_entity.id
_entity.type
_entity.pdbx_description
1 polymer ?
#
loop_
_entity_poly.entity_id
_entity_poly.type
_entity_poly.pdbx_seq_one_letter_code
_entity_poly.pdbx_strand_id
1 'polypeptide(L)'
;MPAEKLCGIVSEIRKKYLDCAITLSFGEYPRRDYKNMYAAGANRYLLRHETANKQHYEKLHPASMSFDNRMRCLRDLKEIGFQVGCGFMVGSPYQTTETLAEDLKFIEGFQPDMCGIGPFIPHEDTPFGAYPAGSIDLTVFLLSLVRLIKPNILLPATTALGSVEEGGRERGIRAGANVVMPNLSPFSVREKYALYNNKLSSGIEPAQSLALLKKQMNGIGYRIVCARGDIIK
;
A
#
# COMPACT_ATOMS: atom_id res chain seq x y z
N MET A 1 8.09 15.89 4.93
CA MET A 1 7.98 17.00 3.94
C MET A 1 6.94 17.97 4.46
N PRO A 2 7.11 19.30 4.39
CA PRO A 2 6.08 20.27 4.79
C PRO A 2 4.80 20.12 3.96
N ALA A 3 3.63 20.24 4.61
CA ALA A 3 2.33 20.08 3.95
C ALA A 3 2.12 21.10 2.81
N GLU A 4 2.56 22.35 3.01
CA GLU A 4 2.47 23.41 2.01
C GLU A 4 3.18 23.04 0.69
N LYS A 5 4.38 22.48 0.79
CA LYS A 5 5.13 22.00 -0.38
C LYS A 5 4.40 20.89 -1.11
N LEU A 6 3.79 19.94 -0.37
CA LEU A 6 2.95 18.89 -0.96
C LEU A 6 1.74 19.47 -1.68
N CYS A 7 1.04 20.43 -1.07
CA CYS A 7 -0.10 21.10 -1.70
C CYS A 7 0.30 21.80 -3.03
N GLY A 8 1.45 22.48 -3.05
CA GLY A 8 1.97 23.10 -4.27
C GLY A 8 2.21 22.06 -5.38
N ILE A 9 2.87 20.95 -5.07
CA ILE A 9 3.12 19.86 -6.03
C ILE A 9 1.80 19.26 -6.53
N VAL A 10 0.86 18.98 -5.63
CA VAL A 10 -0.46 18.42 -5.99
C VAL A 10 -1.22 19.37 -6.92
N SER A 11 -1.22 20.67 -6.62
CA SER A 11 -1.89 21.69 -7.44
C SER A 11 -1.30 21.75 -8.86
N GLU A 12 0.01 21.73 -9.00
CA GLU A 12 0.66 21.72 -10.31
C GLU A 12 0.37 20.46 -11.12
N ILE A 13 0.37 19.30 -10.47
CA ILE A 13 -0.03 18.03 -11.11
C ILE A 13 -1.49 18.11 -11.56
N ARG A 14 -2.39 18.62 -10.69
CA ARG A 14 -3.81 18.71 -10.99
C ARG A 14 -4.12 19.63 -12.15
N LYS A 15 -3.43 20.77 -12.25
CA LYS A 15 -3.56 21.69 -13.42
C LYS A 15 -3.22 20.99 -14.72
N LYS A 16 -2.21 20.14 -14.71
CA LYS A 16 -1.70 19.47 -15.92
C LYS A 16 -2.46 18.20 -16.28
N TYR A 17 -2.98 17.47 -15.27
CA TYR A 17 -3.62 16.16 -15.43
C TYR A 17 -4.96 16.16 -14.70
N LEU A 18 -6.00 16.61 -15.38
CA LEU A 18 -7.34 16.79 -14.79
C LEU A 18 -8.04 15.47 -14.47
N ASP A 19 -7.78 14.45 -15.25
CA ASP A 19 -8.44 13.14 -15.21
C ASP A 19 -7.71 12.08 -14.38
N CYS A 20 -6.48 12.35 -13.93
CA CYS A 20 -5.71 11.41 -13.12
C CYS A 20 -6.13 11.45 -11.65
N ALA A 21 -6.15 10.29 -10.98
CA ALA A 21 -6.22 10.24 -9.52
C ALA A 21 -4.83 10.50 -8.93
N ILE A 22 -4.75 11.48 -8.04
CA ILE A 22 -3.52 11.78 -7.28
C ILE A 22 -3.61 11.08 -5.93
N THR A 23 -2.69 10.13 -5.71
CA THR A 23 -2.58 9.37 -4.46
C THR A 23 -1.38 9.85 -3.66
N LEU A 24 -1.59 10.22 -2.41
CA LEU A 24 -0.53 10.60 -1.47
C LEU A 24 -0.25 9.45 -0.50
N SER A 25 1.01 9.35 -0.05
CA SER A 25 1.46 8.40 0.99
C SER A 25 2.67 9.00 1.70
N PHE A 26 2.45 10.00 2.55
CA PHE A 26 3.50 10.78 3.21
C PHE A 26 3.43 10.72 4.73
N GLY A 27 2.72 9.73 5.29
CA GLY A 27 2.62 9.53 6.73
C GLY A 27 1.54 10.36 7.40
N GLU A 28 1.78 10.73 8.65
CA GLU A 28 0.80 11.34 9.54
C GLU A 28 0.89 12.86 9.54
N TYR A 29 -0.25 13.51 9.41
CA TYR A 29 -0.39 14.97 9.47
C TYR A 29 -1.55 15.38 10.36
N PRO A 30 -1.58 16.65 10.83
CA PRO A 30 -2.77 17.27 11.41
C PRO A 30 -3.94 17.29 10.41
N ARG A 31 -5.16 17.18 10.89
CA ARG A 31 -6.39 17.20 10.08
C ARG A 31 -6.45 18.39 9.12
N ARG A 32 -5.99 19.57 9.56
CA ARG A 32 -5.93 20.79 8.72
C ARG A 32 -5.11 20.55 7.45
N ASP A 33 -3.98 19.91 7.58
CA ASP A 33 -3.05 19.69 6.46
C ASP A 33 -3.61 18.68 5.47
N TYR A 34 -4.30 17.64 5.94
CA TYR A 34 -5.06 16.73 5.05
C TYR A 34 -6.15 17.47 4.28
N LYS A 35 -6.90 18.38 4.92
CA LYS A 35 -7.89 19.22 4.23
C LYS A 35 -7.26 20.06 3.13
N ASN A 36 -6.10 20.67 3.39
CA ASN A 36 -5.37 21.46 2.41
C ASN A 36 -4.89 20.60 1.21
N MET A 37 -4.38 19.39 1.47
CA MET A 37 -3.97 18.45 0.43
C MET A 37 -5.17 18.02 -0.44
N TYR A 38 -6.33 17.77 0.18
CA TYR A 38 -7.56 17.43 -0.53
C TYR A 38 -8.05 18.59 -1.40
N ALA A 39 -8.09 19.81 -0.86
CA ALA A 39 -8.44 21.01 -1.58
C ALA A 39 -7.48 21.32 -2.73
N ALA A 40 -6.19 21.00 -2.59
CA ALA A 40 -5.20 21.11 -3.66
C ALA A 40 -5.42 20.13 -4.82
N GLY A 41 -6.30 19.13 -4.66
CA GLY A 41 -6.69 18.20 -5.71
C GLY A 41 -6.24 16.75 -5.52
N ALA A 42 -5.69 16.36 -4.36
CA ALA A 42 -5.43 14.96 -4.04
C ALA A 42 -6.74 14.21 -3.84
N ASN A 43 -6.84 13.01 -4.41
CA ASN A 43 -8.07 12.20 -4.37
C ASN A 43 -7.97 11.05 -3.38
N ARG A 44 -6.76 10.48 -3.22
CA ARG A 44 -6.51 9.29 -2.44
C ARG A 44 -5.38 9.51 -1.45
N TYR A 45 -5.46 8.81 -0.33
CA TYR A 45 -4.38 8.79 0.64
C TYR A 45 -4.16 7.36 1.13
N LEU A 46 -2.93 6.86 0.98
CA LEU A 46 -2.53 5.57 1.51
C LEU A 46 -1.79 5.80 2.84
N LEU A 47 -2.37 5.31 3.92
CA LEU A 47 -1.78 5.29 5.24
C LEU A 47 -2.01 3.91 5.85
N ARG A 48 -0.99 3.06 5.82
CA ARG A 48 -1.11 1.72 6.39
C ARG A 48 -1.30 1.82 7.90
N HIS A 49 -2.27 1.08 8.45
CA HIS A 49 -2.46 1.01 9.89
C HIS A 49 -1.39 0.15 10.58
N GLU A 50 -0.69 -0.69 9.80
CA GLU A 50 0.37 -1.63 10.14
C GLU A 50 -0.09 -2.79 11.03
N THR A 51 -0.95 -2.56 11.98
CA THR A 51 -1.73 -3.52 12.75
C THR A 51 -2.88 -2.80 13.46
N ALA A 52 -4.01 -3.46 13.66
CA ALA A 52 -5.15 -2.97 14.43
C ALA A 52 -5.00 -3.23 15.94
N ASN A 53 -3.98 -3.99 16.35
CA ASN A 53 -3.69 -4.29 17.73
C ASN A 53 -2.67 -3.28 18.30
N LYS A 54 -3.07 -2.53 19.35
CA LYS A 54 -2.23 -1.48 19.94
C LYS A 54 -0.91 -2.00 20.51
N GLN A 55 -0.95 -3.14 21.22
CA GLN A 55 0.25 -3.72 21.82
C GLN A 55 1.25 -4.22 20.76
N HIS A 56 0.74 -4.78 19.66
CA HIS A 56 1.55 -5.16 18.52
C HIS A 56 2.15 -3.93 17.83
N TYR A 57 1.37 -2.86 17.64
CA TYR A 57 1.85 -1.61 17.06
C TYR A 57 3.01 -1.01 17.86
N GLU A 58 2.91 -0.98 19.19
CA GLU A 58 3.94 -0.46 20.10
C GLU A 58 5.23 -1.28 20.05
N LYS A 59 5.16 -2.59 19.73
CA LYS A 59 6.36 -3.44 19.52
C LYS A 59 7.01 -3.20 18.16
N LEU A 60 6.25 -2.79 17.15
CA LEU A 60 6.74 -2.58 15.78
C LEU A 60 7.32 -1.18 15.56
N HIS A 61 6.92 -0.20 16.35
CA HIS A 61 7.22 1.20 16.10
C HIS A 61 7.98 1.84 17.27
N PRO A 62 8.81 2.86 17.01
CA PRO A 62 9.46 3.60 18.08
C PRO A 62 8.43 4.33 18.95
N ALA A 63 8.75 4.56 20.22
CA ALA A 63 7.88 5.20 21.20
C ALA A 63 7.37 6.61 20.81
N SER A 64 8.04 7.26 19.85
CA SER A 64 7.59 8.55 19.27
C SER A 64 6.38 8.43 18.35
N MET A 65 6.01 7.21 17.92
CA MET A 65 4.84 6.95 17.08
C MET A 65 3.68 6.42 17.92
N SER A 66 2.49 6.96 17.72
CA SER A 66 1.29 6.64 18.48
C SER A 66 0.27 5.87 17.63
N PHE A 67 -0.15 4.70 18.11
CA PHE A 67 -1.28 3.95 17.56
C PHE A 67 -2.55 4.81 17.45
N ASP A 68 -2.89 5.51 18.53
CA ASP A 68 -4.11 6.33 18.58
C ASP A 68 -4.07 7.47 17.55
N ASN A 69 -2.88 8.08 17.35
CA ASN A 69 -2.68 9.08 16.32
C ASN A 69 -2.80 8.50 14.91
N ARG A 70 -2.26 7.29 14.67
CA ARG A 70 -2.40 6.58 13.39
C ARG A 70 -3.88 6.35 13.04
N MET A 71 -4.65 5.85 14.00
CA MET A 71 -6.08 5.58 13.82
C MET A 71 -6.89 6.88 13.68
N ARG A 72 -6.51 7.96 14.38
CA ARG A 72 -7.10 9.30 14.19
C ARG A 72 -6.86 9.78 12.76
N CYS A 73 -5.64 9.69 12.25
CA CYS A 73 -5.31 10.09 10.88
C CYS A 73 -6.18 9.37 9.84
N LEU A 74 -6.37 8.07 9.98
CA LEU A 74 -7.22 7.28 9.07
C LEU A 74 -8.69 7.76 9.10
N ARG A 75 -9.24 8.04 10.29
CA ARG A 75 -10.59 8.60 10.42
C ARG A 75 -10.68 9.99 9.80
N ASP A 76 -9.71 10.87 10.09
CA ASP A 76 -9.66 12.22 9.52
C ASP A 76 -9.66 12.21 7.99
N LEU A 77 -8.84 11.36 7.40
CA LEU A 77 -8.76 11.20 5.93
C LEU A 77 -10.12 10.79 5.34
N LYS A 78 -10.79 9.82 5.96
CA LYS A 78 -12.09 9.33 5.52
C LYS A 78 -13.18 10.41 5.64
N GLU A 79 -13.22 11.10 6.76
CA GLU A 79 -14.20 12.19 7.01
C GLU A 79 -13.99 13.41 6.10
N ILE A 80 -12.75 13.67 5.65
CA ILE A 80 -12.45 14.74 4.69
C ILE A 80 -12.94 14.37 3.29
N GLY A 81 -13.07 13.07 2.97
CA GLY A 81 -13.57 12.59 1.69
C GLY A 81 -12.51 11.96 0.78
N PHE A 82 -11.32 11.69 1.27
CA PHE A 82 -10.35 10.89 0.51
C PHE A 82 -10.86 9.47 0.26
N GLN A 83 -10.49 8.89 -0.87
CA GLN A 83 -10.42 7.45 -1.00
C GLN A 83 -9.23 6.97 -0.16
N VAL A 84 -9.53 6.25 0.93
CA VAL A 84 -8.51 5.91 1.93
C VAL A 84 -8.00 4.50 1.72
N GLY A 85 -6.69 4.40 1.60
CA GLY A 85 -5.97 3.13 1.63
C GLY A 85 -5.41 2.84 3.02
N CYS A 86 -5.61 1.62 3.50
CA CYS A 86 -4.98 1.08 4.71
C CYS A 86 -4.10 -0.13 4.37
N GLY A 87 -3.69 -0.90 5.36
CA GLY A 87 -2.96 -2.15 5.17
C GLY A 87 -2.02 -2.51 6.32
N PHE A 88 -1.47 -3.71 6.24
CA PHE A 88 -0.52 -4.24 7.22
C PHE A 88 0.50 -5.17 6.55
N MET A 89 1.53 -5.58 7.29
CA MET A 89 2.51 -6.56 6.84
C MET A 89 2.12 -7.94 7.36
N VAL A 90 2.24 -8.96 6.52
CA VAL A 90 1.96 -10.36 6.89
C VAL A 90 3.25 -11.03 7.34
N GLY A 91 3.25 -11.61 8.53
CA GLY A 91 4.43 -12.23 9.15
C GLY A 91 5.40 -11.20 9.74
N SER A 92 4.92 -10.00 10.11
CA SER A 92 5.73 -9.03 10.84
C SER A 92 6.10 -9.58 12.23
N PRO A 93 7.22 -9.12 12.82
CA PRO A 93 7.61 -9.53 14.16
C PRO A 93 6.45 -9.45 15.16
N TYR A 94 6.35 -10.44 16.05
CA TYR A 94 5.31 -10.54 17.10
C TYR A 94 3.85 -10.68 16.61
N GLN A 95 3.62 -10.82 15.30
CA GLN A 95 2.27 -11.03 14.75
C GLN A 95 1.74 -12.41 15.14
N THR A 96 0.47 -12.48 15.53
CA THR A 96 -0.23 -13.72 15.87
C THR A 96 -1.51 -13.86 15.03
N THR A 97 -2.16 -15.01 15.10
CA THR A 97 -3.46 -15.23 14.43
C THR A 97 -4.52 -14.25 14.95
N GLU A 98 -4.49 -13.94 16.26
CA GLU A 98 -5.41 -12.99 16.89
C GLU A 98 -5.22 -11.58 16.35
N THR A 99 -3.96 -11.10 16.23
CA THR A 99 -3.69 -9.76 15.66
C THR A 99 -4.08 -9.68 14.20
N LEU A 100 -3.92 -10.76 13.41
CA LEU A 100 -4.42 -10.82 12.04
C LEU A 100 -5.96 -10.79 11.97
N ALA A 101 -6.64 -11.45 12.89
CA ALA A 101 -8.10 -11.40 12.99
C ALA A 101 -8.59 -9.99 13.35
N GLU A 102 -7.87 -9.27 14.23
CA GLU A 102 -8.17 -7.87 14.54
C GLU A 102 -7.97 -6.97 13.30
N ASP A 103 -6.92 -7.19 12.51
CA ASP A 103 -6.69 -6.48 11.25
C ASP A 103 -7.84 -6.69 10.25
N LEU A 104 -8.34 -7.92 10.10
CA LEU A 104 -9.49 -8.22 9.24
C LEU A 104 -10.78 -7.56 9.76
N LYS A 105 -11.04 -7.60 11.07
CA LYS A 105 -12.18 -6.89 11.68
C LYS A 105 -12.08 -5.37 11.52
N PHE A 106 -10.87 -4.82 11.61
CA PHE A 106 -10.66 -3.41 11.32
C PHE A 106 -11.01 -3.07 9.88
N ILE A 107 -10.59 -3.87 8.90
CA ILE A 107 -10.93 -3.67 7.49
C ILE A 107 -12.45 -3.75 7.29
N GLU A 108 -13.12 -4.72 7.90
CA GLU A 108 -14.57 -4.87 7.86
C GLU A 108 -15.31 -3.63 8.42
N GLY A 109 -14.90 -3.15 9.58
CA GLY A 109 -15.54 -1.99 10.23
C GLY A 109 -15.16 -0.65 9.61
N PHE A 110 -13.90 -0.46 9.25
CA PHE A 110 -13.40 0.79 8.68
C PHE A 110 -13.80 0.98 7.21
N GLN A 111 -14.01 -0.11 6.46
CA GLN A 111 -14.40 -0.07 5.05
C GLN A 111 -13.48 0.81 4.19
N PRO A 112 -12.16 0.50 4.10
CA PRO A 112 -11.23 1.26 3.29
C PRO A 112 -11.51 1.12 1.78
N ASP A 113 -11.10 2.09 0.98
CA ASP A 113 -11.21 2.04 -0.48
C ASP A 113 -10.08 1.22 -1.11
N MET A 114 -8.94 1.12 -0.44
CA MET A 114 -7.79 0.31 -0.82
C MET A 114 -7.22 -0.40 0.41
N CYS A 115 -6.70 -1.62 0.23
CA CYS A 115 -5.95 -2.31 1.28
C CYS A 115 -4.66 -2.91 0.73
N GLY A 116 -3.52 -2.38 1.14
CA GLY A 116 -2.20 -2.86 0.74
C GLY A 116 -1.62 -3.82 1.76
N ILE A 117 -1.74 -5.13 1.53
CA ILE A 117 -1.07 -6.16 2.32
C ILE A 117 0.01 -6.87 1.50
N GLY A 118 1.05 -7.31 2.17
CA GLY A 118 2.15 -8.04 1.55
C GLY A 118 3.01 -8.70 2.62
N PRO A 119 3.85 -9.67 2.25
CA PRO A 119 4.73 -10.31 3.20
C PRO A 119 5.69 -9.27 3.81
N PHE A 120 5.98 -9.43 5.09
CA PHE A 120 7.08 -8.72 5.73
C PHE A 120 8.39 -9.14 5.06
N ILE A 121 9.23 -8.17 4.74
CA ILE A 121 10.60 -8.43 4.25
C ILE A 121 11.54 -7.62 5.15
N PRO A 122 12.48 -8.27 5.85
CA PRO A 122 13.40 -7.59 6.73
C PRO A 122 14.33 -6.65 5.95
N HIS A 123 14.84 -5.63 6.63
CA HIS A 123 15.92 -4.77 6.15
C HIS A 123 17.03 -4.77 7.19
N GLU A 124 18.27 -5.00 6.75
CA GLU A 124 19.45 -5.15 7.62
C GLU A 124 19.70 -3.95 8.54
N ASP A 125 19.35 -2.73 8.09
CA ASP A 125 19.50 -1.49 8.87
C ASP A 125 18.35 -1.27 9.87
N THR A 126 17.49 -2.26 10.11
CA THR A 126 16.37 -2.14 11.05
C THR A 126 16.54 -3.10 12.24
N PRO A 127 15.91 -2.81 13.39
CA PRO A 127 15.90 -3.74 14.53
C PRO A 127 15.36 -5.14 14.19
N PHE A 128 14.67 -5.27 13.07
CA PHE A 128 14.03 -6.51 12.61
C PHE A 128 14.79 -7.21 11.48
N GLY A 129 16.03 -6.79 11.19
CA GLY A 129 16.81 -7.34 10.09
C GLY A 129 17.11 -8.83 10.19
N ALA A 130 17.16 -9.39 11.40
CA ALA A 130 17.37 -10.82 11.65
C ALA A 130 16.09 -11.67 11.66
N TYR A 131 14.91 -11.05 11.53
CA TYR A 131 13.64 -11.80 11.52
C TYR A 131 13.40 -12.46 10.15
N PRO A 132 12.70 -13.61 10.12
CA PRO A 132 12.36 -14.25 8.85
C PRO A 132 11.37 -13.40 8.05
N ALA A 133 11.39 -13.57 6.73
CA ALA A 133 10.38 -12.98 5.86
C ALA A 133 9.00 -13.61 6.11
N GLY A 134 7.94 -12.85 5.86
CA GLY A 134 6.56 -13.31 5.98
C GLY A 134 6.18 -14.32 4.90
N SER A 135 5.23 -15.19 5.20
CA SER A 135 4.74 -16.25 4.32
C SER A 135 3.94 -15.69 3.13
N ILE A 136 4.30 -16.15 1.93
CA ILE A 136 3.52 -15.88 0.71
C ILE A 136 2.16 -16.58 0.78
N ASP A 137 2.10 -17.83 1.20
CA ASP A 137 0.84 -18.59 1.29
C ASP A 137 -0.16 -17.91 2.21
N LEU A 138 0.29 -17.50 3.40
CA LEU A 138 -0.54 -16.74 4.33
C LEU A 138 -0.97 -15.38 3.75
N THR A 139 -0.08 -14.70 3.03
CA THR A 139 -0.41 -13.42 2.37
C THR A 139 -1.48 -13.61 1.29
N VAL A 140 -1.35 -14.64 0.46
CA VAL A 140 -2.32 -14.99 -0.59
C VAL A 140 -3.68 -15.36 0.02
N PHE A 141 -3.69 -16.14 1.09
CA PHE A 141 -4.90 -16.48 1.84
C PHE A 141 -5.58 -15.22 2.40
N LEU A 142 -4.84 -14.32 3.04
CA LEU A 142 -5.38 -13.07 3.57
C LEU A 142 -5.88 -12.11 2.47
N LEU A 143 -5.25 -12.08 1.30
CA LEU A 143 -5.78 -11.35 0.13
C LEU A 143 -7.17 -11.87 -0.26
N SER A 144 -7.36 -13.19 -0.27
CA SER A 144 -8.66 -13.79 -0.56
C SER A 144 -9.71 -13.40 0.49
N LEU A 145 -9.36 -13.42 1.78
CA LEU A 145 -10.27 -13.00 2.85
C LEU A 145 -10.66 -11.53 2.74
N VAL A 146 -9.69 -10.64 2.48
CA VAL A 146 -9.97 -9.20 2.28
C VAL A 146 -10.89 -8.98 1.08
N ARG A 147 -10.71 -9.73 -0.01
CA ARG A 147 -11.61 -9.69 -1.18
C ARG A 147 -13.04 -10.13 -0.83
N LEU A 148 -13.20 -11.15 -0.01
CA LEU A 148 -14.51 -11.62 0.45
C LEU A 148 -15.19 -10.63 1.40
N ILE A 149 -14.43 -10.01 2.32
CA ILE A 149 -14.93 -9.01 3.26
C ILE A 149 -15.40 -7.75 2.51
N LYS A 150 -14.66 -7.32 1.50
CA LYS A 150 -14.99 -6.12 0.70
C LYS A 150 -14.80 -6.39 -0.79
N PRO A 151 -15.84 -6.87 -1.50
CA PRO A 151 -15.72 -7.31 -2.90
C PRO A 151 -15.28 -6.24 -3.90
N ASN A 152 -15.51 -4.95 -3.63
CA ASN A 152 -15.15 -3.85 -4.54
C ASN A 152 -13.84 -3.12 -4.16
N ILE A 153 -13.10 -3.60 -3.15
CA ILE A 153 -11.87 -2.95 -2.68
C ILE A 153 -10.76 -2.94 -3.75
N LEU A 154 -9.98 -1.87 -3.81
CA LEU A 154 -8.71 -1.85 -4.55
C LEU A 154 -7.66 -2.62 -3.75
N LEU A 155 -7.22 -3.76 -4.27
CA LEU A 155 -6.35 -4.69 -3.58
C LEU A 155 -5.08 -4.93 -4.41
N PRO A 156 -3.95 -4.31 -4.05
CA PRO A 156 -2.71 -4.46 -4.79
C PRO A 156 -2.06 -5.85 -4.64
N ALA A 157 -1.66 -6.46 -5.76
CA ALA A 157 -0.61 -7.46 -5.76
C ALA A 157 0.73 -6.71 -5.60
N THR A 158 1.23 -6.63 -4.37
CA THR A 158 2.36 -5.77 -4.00
C THR A 158 3.68 -6.22 -4.63
N THR A 159 4.64 -5.31 -4.74
CA THR A 159 5.99 -5.64 -5.20
C THR A 159 6.65 -6.68 -4.29
N ALA A 160 6.36 -6.65 -2.99
CA ALA A 160 6.88 -7.60 -2.02
C ALA A 160 6.55 -9.05 -2.36
N LEU A 161 5.34 -9.34 -2.85
CA LEU A 161 4.97 -10.69 -3.32
C LEU A 161 5.93 -11.22 -4.39
N GLY A 162 6.22 -10.40 -5.39
CA GLY A 162 7.14 -10.77 -6.46
C GLY A 162 8.63 -10.72 -6.06
N SER A 163 8.97 -10.07 -4.95
CA SER A 163 10.36 -10.03 -4.44
C SER A 163 10.70 -11.24 -3.60
N VAL A 164 9.73 -11.84 -2.93
CA VAL A 164 9.92 -13.05 -2.10
C VAL A 164 9.84 -14.31 -2.95
N GLU A 165 8.96 -14.35 -3.95
CA GLU A 165 8.73 -15.54 -4.77
C GLU A 165 8.46 -15.15 -6.22
N GLU A 166 9.10 -15.86 -7.17
CA GLU A 166 8.77 -15.77 -8.58
C GLU A 166 7.32 -16.22 -8.80
N GLY A 167 6.52 -15.45 -9.55
CA GLY A 167 5.09 -15.73 -9.71
C GLY A 167 4.20 -15.27 -8.52
N GLY A 168 4.78 -14.71 -7.46
CA GLY A 168 4.01 -14.28 -6.28
C GLY A 168 2.96 -13.22 -6.59
N ARG A 169 3.19 -12.32 -7.54
CA ARG A 169 2.17 -11.36 -8.00
C ARG A 169 1.00 -12.04 -8.68
N GLU A 170 1.29 -12.99 -9.55
CA GLU A 170 0.29 -13.77 -10.28
C GLU A 170 -0.59 -14.57 -9.32
N ARG A 171 0.00 -15.15 -8.28
CA ARG A 171 -0.72 -15.79 -7.18
C ARG A 171 -1.64 -14.79 -6.46
N GLY A 172 -1.13 -13.59 -6.15
CA GLY A 172 -1.92 -12.53 -5.54
C GLY A 172 -3.11 -12.09 -6.38
N ILE A 173 -2.95 -11.95 -7.71
CA ILE A 173 -4.05 -11.62 -8.64
C ILE A 173 -5.11 -12.72 -8.63
N ARG A 174 -4.72 -14.00 -8.72
CA ARG A 174 -5.65 -15.13 -8.66
C ARG A 174 -6.38 -15.24 -7.33
N ALA A 175 -5.77 -14.73 -6.24
CA ALA A 175 -6.36 -14.68 -4.91
C ALA A 175 -7.30 -13.47 -4.69
N GLY A 176 -7.54 -12.65 -5.72
CA GLY A 176 -8.46 -11.53 -5.64
C GLY A 176 -7.85 -10.14 -5.66
N ALA A 177 -6.51 -10.00 -5.76
CA ALA A 177 -5.92 -8.70 -6.02
C ALA A 177 -6.32 -8.20 -7.42
N ASN A 178 -6.53 -6.89 -7.57
CA ASN A 178 -6.99 -6.25 -8.81
C ASN A 178 -6.22 -4.98 -9.18
N VAL A 179 -5.14 -4.71 -8.47
CA VAL A 179 -4.25 -3.57 -8.74
C VAL A 179 -2.82 -4.07 -8.89
N VAL A 180 -2.12 -3.60 -9.92
CA VAL A 180 -0.68 -3.79 -10.10
C VAL A 180 0.00 -2.44 -10.27
N MET A 181 1.17 -2.28 -9.69
CA MET A 181 1.93 -1.03 -9.73
C MET A 181 3.27 -1.26 -10.45
N PRO A 182 3.44 -0.77 -11.69
CA PRO A 182 4.73 -0.77 -12.33
C PRO A 182 5.66 0.24 -11.64
N ASN A 183 6.96 -0.07 -11.58
CA ASN A 183 7.94 0.90 -11.09
C ASN A 183 8.32 1.85 -12.24
N LEU A 184 7.80 3.06 -12.19
CA LEU A 184 8.06 4.12 -13.17
C LEU A 184 9.07 5.17 -12.65
N SER A 185 9.71 4.95 -11.50
CA SER A 185 10.72 5.86 -10.97
C SER A 185 11.90 5.96 -11.92
N PRO A 186 12.47 7.17 -12.13
CA PRO A 186 13.71 7.35 -12.89
C PRO A 186 14.83 6.46 -12.32
N PHE A 187 15.64 5.89 -13.20
CA PHE A 187 16.71 4.97 -12.83
C PHE A 187 17.65 5.56 -11.77
N SER A 188 18.04 6.79 -11.93
CA SER A 188 18.98 7.52 -11.05
C SER A 188 18.53 7.69 -9.59
N VAL A 189 17.24 7.46 -9.29
CA VAL A 189 16.69 7.58 -7.92
C VAL A 189 16.17 6.27 -7.33
N ARG A 190 16.16 5.19 -8.12
CA ARG A 190 15.60 3.89 -7.67
C ARG A 190 16.35 3.30 -6.50
N GLU A 191 17.68 3.38 -6.51
CA GLU A 191 18.54 2.86 -5.43
C GLU A 191 18.30 3.58 -4.10
N LYS A 192 17.91 4.86 -4.15
CA LYS A 192 17.57 5.65 -2.95
C LYS A 192 16.25 5.23 -2.31
N TYR A 193 15.50 4.33 -2.93
CA TYR A 193 14.19 3.86 -2.46
C TYR A 193 14.19 2.35 -2.19
N ALA A 194 15.26 1.86 -1.58
CA ALA A 194 15.37 0.49 -1.08
C ALA A 194 14.68 0.40 0.29
N LEU A 195 13.41 -0.01 0.31
CA LEU A 195 12.62 -0.15 1.55
C LEU A 195 12.84 -1.49 2.25
N TYR A 196 13.46 -2.46 1.60
CA TYR A 196 13.80 -3.79 2.12
C TYR A 196 14.89 -4.42 1.24
N ASN A 197 15.58 -5.43 1.77
CA ASN A 197 16.64 -6.15 1.07
C ASN A 197 16.09 -6.84 -0.19
N ASN A 198 16.89 -6.90 -1.25
CA ASN A 198 16.54 -7.57 -2.51
C ASN A 198 15.23 -7.10 -3.17
N LYS A 199 14.81 -5.85 -2.90
CA LYS A 199 13.68 -5.27 -3.62
C LYS A 199 13.94 -5.40 -5.12
N LEU A 200 12.97 -5.97 -5.86
CA LEU A 200 13.03 -6.03 -7.33
C LEU A 200 13.21 -4.62 -7.92
N SER A 201 14.45 -4.17 -7.94
CA SER A 201 14.91 -3.03 -8.73
C SER A 201 15.40 -3.61 -10.05
N SER A 202 14.47 -3.94 -10.95
CA SER A 202 14.90 -4.36 -12.28
C SER A 202 15.66 -3.18 -12.90
N GLY A 203 16.89 -3.40 -13.34
CA GLY A 203 17.67 -2.47 -14.17
C GLY A 203 17.01 -2.16 -15.53
N ILE A 204 15.70 -2.37 -15.62
CA ILE A 204 14.84 -2.28 -16.79
C ILE A 204 14.21 -0.90 -16.84
N GLU A 205 14.21 -0.29 -18.00
CA GLU A 205 13.55 0.98 -18.26
C GLU A 205 12.05 0.94 -17.91
N PRO A 206 11.43 2.07 -17.47
CA PRO A 206 10.03 2.11 -17.08
C PRO A 206 9.06 1.52 -18.11
N ALA A 207 9.28 1.80 -19.39
CA ALA A 207 8.45 1.29 -20.48
C ALA A 207 8.56 -0.24 -20.62
N GLN A 208 9.77 -0.78 -20.52
CA GLN A 208 10.01 -2.22 -20.55
C GLN A 208 9.41 -2.93 -19.32
N SER A 209 9.50 -2.31 -18.15
CA SER A 209 8.87 -2.81 -16.91
C SER A 209 7.35 -2.93 -17.07
N LEU A 210 6.70 -1.94 -17.70
CA LEU A 210 5.26 -1.99 -17.97
C LEU A 210 4.92 -3.08 -19.01
N ALA A 211 5.73 -3.23 -20.07
CA ALA A 211 5.52 -4.26 -21.10
C ALA A 211 5.63 -5.67 -20.50
N LEU A 212 6.65 -5.89 -19.66
CA LEU A 212 6.84 -7.15 -18.96
C LEU A 212 5.64 -7.47 -18.03
N LEU A 213 5.20 -6.49 -17.24
CA LEU A 213 4.04 -6.65 -16.36
C LEU A 213 2.77 -7.00 -17.16
N LYS A 214 2.54 -6.35 -18.30
CA LYS A 214 1.43 -6.69 -19.21
C LYS A 214 1.53 -8.13 -19.71
N LYS A 215 2.73 -8.58 -20.12
CA LYS A 215 2.97 -9.96 -20.57
C LYS A 215 2.66 -10.96 -19.44
N GLN A 216 3.12 -10.70 -18.22
CA GLN A 216 2.86 -11.54 -17.04
C GLN A 216 1.35 -11.67 -16.77
N MET A 217 0.63 -10.55 -16.73
CA MET A 217 -0.82 -10.57 -16.47
C MET A 217 -1.59 -11.28 -17.59
N ASN A 218 -1.23 -11.05 -18.85
CA ASN A 218 -1.84 -11.76 -19.98
C ASN A 218 -1.59 -13.27 -19.90
N GLY A 219 -0.40 -13.70 -19.45
CA GLY A 219 -0.05 -15.11 -19.27
C GLY A 219 -0.93 -15.87 -18.27
N ILE A 220 -1.59 -15.16 -17.37
CA ILE A 220 -2.53 -15.73 -16.39
C ILE A 220 -4.01 -15.42 -16.71
N GLY A 221 -4.30 -14.89 -17.90
CA GLY A 221 -5.65 -14.60 -18.37
C GLY A 221 -6.22 -13.24 -17.92
N TYR A 222 -5.40 -12.34 -17.40
CA TYR A 222 -5.78 -11.00 -16.97
C TYR A 222 -5.22 -9.93 -17.90
N ARG A 223 -5.96 -8.83 -18.06
CA ARG A 223 -5.54 -7.68 -18.86
C ARG A 223 -5.39 -6.44 -17.98
N ILE A 224 -4.26 -5.76 -18.11
CA ILE A 224 -4.07 -4.44 -17.49
C ILE A 224 -4.87 -3.41 -18.29
N VAL A 225 -5.79 -2.73 -17.62
CA VAL A 225 -6.56 -1.61 -18.18
C VAL A 225 -5.93 -0.29 -17.77
N CYS A 226 -5.96 0.68 -18.68
CA CYS A 226 -5.55 2.05 -18.39
C CYS A 226 -6.82 2.86 -18.08
N ALA A 227 -7.11 3.00 -16.79
CA ALA A 227 -8.26 3.75 -16.29
C ALA A 227 -7.85 4.52 -15.04
N ARG A 228 -8.66 5.49 -14.62
CA ARG A 228 -8.42 6.23 -13.38
C ARG A 228 -8.36 5.31 -12.16
N GLY A 229 -9.04 4.16 -12.22
CA GLY A 229 -9.02 3.13 -11.18
C GLY A 229 -9.73 3.60 -9.90
N ASP A 230 -10.82 4.36 -10.03
CA ASP A 230 -11.66 4.69 -8.88
C ASP A 230 -12.42 3.45 -8.42
N ILE A 231 -12.72 3.41 -7.11
CA ILE A 231 -13.57 2.36 -6.56
C ILE A 231 -14.98 2.51 -7.14
N ILE A 232 -15.54 1.39 -7.61
CA ILE A 232 -16.94 1.34 -8.06
C ILE A 232 -17.79 1.21 -6.79
N LYS A 233 -18.55 2.24 -6.49
CA LYS A 233 -19.49 2.26 -5.35
C LYS A 233 -20.78 1.51 -5.68
#